data_d0f7d3f6f68e8c3f64c4c2cfdb8f31db
#
_entry.id   d0f7d3f6f68e8c3f64c4c2cfdb8f31db
#
_cell.length_a   1.000
_cell.length_b   1.000
_cell.length_c   1.000
_cell.angle_alpha   90.00
_cell.angle_beta   90.00
_cell.angle_gamma   90.00
#
_symmetry.space_group_name_H-M   'P 1'
#
loop_
_entity.id
_entity.type
_entity.pdbx_description
1 polymer ?
#
loop_
_entity_poly.entity_id
_entity_poly.type
_entity_poly.pdbx_seq_one_letter_code
_entity_poly.pdbx_strand_id
1 'polypeptide(L)'
;MQPVHSNWVEIMATDDKEFFVALGLRIAQLRRERGWSQQELADKLGVAQQTLAHYEVARIRVPASTLPLLSTLFMTPIDTLVGHTQHTQRSGKRGPVPKWQQQIETIAQLPKAQQRFVTQVLDSVLTQAQSGR
;
A
#
# COMPACT_ATOMS: atom_id res chain seq x y z
N MET A 1 8.57 39.62 -11.21
CA MET A 1 8.67 38.95 -10.26
C MET A 1 7.91 37.78 -10.11
N GLN A 2 7.86 36.89 -10.90
CA GLN A 2 7.13 35.76 -10.79
C GLN A 2 7.85 34.54 -10.50
N PRO A 3 9.14 34.47 -10.44
CA PRO A 3 9.90 33.22 -10.33
C PRO A 3 9.47 32.32 -9.17
N VAL A 4 9.21 32.91 -8.02
CA VAL A 4 8.82 32.11 -6.88
C VAL A 4 7.49 31.40 -7.11
N HIS A 5 6.56 32.14 -7.70
CA HIS A 5 5.25 31.56 -7.97
C HIS A 5 5.33 30.45 -9.00
N SER A 6 6.16 30.61 -10.00
CA SER A 6 6.34 29.57 -11.02
C SER A 6 6.96 28.32 -10.41
N ASN A 7 7.90 28.47 -9.49
CA ASN A 7 8.55 27.32 -8.87
C ASN A 7 7.55 26.47 -8.08
N TRP A 8 6.66 27.13 -7.37
CA TRP A 8 5.65 26.39 -6.62
C TRP A 8 4.77 25.57 -7.54
N VAL A 9 4.36 26.15 -8.67
CA VAL A 9 3.50 25.44 -9.61
C VAL A 9 4.23 24.23 -10.17
N GLU A 10 5.50 24.37 -10.51
CA GLU A 10 6.26 23.29 -11.07
C GLU A 10 6.48 22.17 -10.06
N ILE A 11 6.77 22.53 -8.82
CA ILE A 11 6.97 21.55 -7.76
C ILE A 11 5.69 20.75 -7.54
N MET A 12 4.57 21.43 -7.44
CA MET A 12 3.29 20.76 -7.23
C MET A 12 2.91 19.87 -8.39
N ALA A 13 3.19 20.31 -9.61
CA ALA A 13 2.90 19.51 -10.79
C ALA A 13 3.74 18.25 -10.83
N THR A 14 5.00 18.34 -10.41
CA THR A 14 5.87 17.18 -10.37
C THR A 14 5.42 16.18 -9.31
N ASP A 15 5.07 16.68 -8.12
CA ASP A 15 4.57 15.83 -7.06
C ASP A 15 3.28 15.12 -7.47
N ASP A 16 2.39 15.85 -8.13
CA ASP A 16 1.15 15.25 -8.61
C ASP A 16 1.45 14.15 -9.61
N LYS A 17 2.37 14.39 -10.52
CA LYS A 17 2.70 13.40 -11.53
C LYS A 17 3.23 12.13 -10.89
N GLU A 18 4.14 12.27 -9.95
CA GLU A 18 4.71 11.10 -9.28
C GLU A 18 3.64 10.35 -8.51
N PHE A 19 2.75 11.08 -7.86
CA PHE A 19 1.65 10.47 -7.14
C PHE A 19 0.78 9.63 -8.08
N PHE A 20 0.40 10.18 -9.23
CA PHE A 20 -0.49 9.46 -10.14
C PHE A 20 0.22 8.33 -10.87
N VAL A 21 1.52 8.44 -11.10
CA VAL A 21 2.29 7.32 -11.65
C VAL A 21 2.27 6.16 -10.66
N ALA A 22 2.54 6.43 -9.39
CA ALA A 22 2.55 5.38 -8.37
C ALA A 22 1.16 4.78 -8.19
N LEU A 23 0.14 5.62 -8.18
CA LEU A 23 -1.24 5.14 -8.05
C LEU A 23 -1.61 4.26 -9.22
N GLY A 24 -1.27 4.68 -10.44
CA GLY A 24 -1.58 3.88 -11.63
C GLY A 24 -0.90 2.53 -11.61
N LEU A 25 0.36 2.48 -11.21
CA LEU A 25 1.07 1.21 -11.08
C LEU A 25 0.41 0.30 -10.06
N ARG A 26 -0.03 0.87 -8.95
CA ARG A 26 -0.68 0.10 -7.90
C ARG A 26 -2.03 -0.45 -8.37
N ILE A 27 -2.79 0.36 -9.10
CA ILE A 27 -4.05 -0.08 -9.67
C ILE A 27 -3.82 -1.26 -10.60
N ALA A 28 -2.83 -1.17 -11.48
CA ALA A 28 -2.52 -2.26 -12.40
C ALA A 28 -2.09 -3.51 -11.65
N GLN A 29 -1.28 -3.36 -10.62
CA GLN A 29 -0.83 -4.48 -9.82
C GLN A 29 -1.98 -5.18 -9.13
N LEU A 30 -2.85 -4.42 -8.46
CA LEU A 30 -3.99 -4.99 -7.76
C LEU A 30 -4.95 -5.67 -8.73
N ARG A 31 -5.13 -5.07 -9.89
CA ARG A 31 -5.98 -5.67 -10.93
C ARG A 31 -5.45 -7.04 -11.35
N ARG A 32 -4.13 -7.10 -11.61
CA ARG A 32 -3.52 -8.36 -12.04
C ARG A 32 -3.56 -9.42 -10.95
N GLU A 33 -3.39 -9.01 -9.71
CA GLU A 33 -3.46 -9.94 -8.59
C GLU A 33 -4.82 -10.59 -8.47
N ARG A 34 -5.85 -9.89 -8.91
CA ARG A 34 -7.20 -10.45 -8.89
C ARG A 34 -7.56 -11.17 -10.19
N GLY A 35 -6.65 -11.21 -11.13
CA GLY A 35 -6.88 -11.87 -12.39
C GLY A 35 -7.84 -11.12 -13.30
N TRP A 36 -8.01 -9.82 -13.12
CA TRP A 36 -8.91 -9.03 -13.94
C TRP A 36 -8.18 -8.43 -15.12
N SER A 37 -8.86 -8.38 -16.27
CA SER A 37 -8.36 -7.62 -17.42
C SER A 37 -8.67 -6.15 -17.23
N GLN A 38 -8.07 -5.30 -18.05
CA GLN A 38 -8.40 -3.88 -18.02
C GLN A 38 -9.88 -3.65 -18.32
N GLN A 39 -10.43 -4.42 -19.23
CA GLN A 39 -11.84 -4.30 -19.58
C GLN A 39 -12.73 -4.66 -18.38
N GLU A 40 -12.37 -5.72 -17.68
CA GLU A 40 -13.15 -6.13 -16.52
C GLU A 40 -13.15 -5.07 -15.42
N LEU A 41 -11.99 -4.50 -15.11
CA LEU A 41 -11.94 -3.46 -14.10
C LEU A 41 -12.65 -2.20 -14.58
N ALA A 42 -12.48 -1.83 -15.85
CA ALA A 42 -13.17 -0.67 -16.40
C ALA A 42 -14.68 -0.83 -16.28
N ASP A 43 -15.20 -2.02 -16.59
CA ASP A 43 -16.63 -2.29 -16.46
C ASP A 43 -17.08 -2.12 -15.01
N LYS A 44 -16.29 -2.61 -14.06
CA LYS A 44 -16.63 -2.49 -12.65
C LYS A 44 -16.60 -1.04 -12.18
N LEU A 45 -15.76 -0.23 -12.77
CA LEU A 45 -15.66 1.19 -12.42
C LEU A 45 -16.66 2.06 -13.19
N GLY A 46 -17.24 1.52 -14.25
CA GLY A 46 -18.15 2.30 -15.09
C GLY A 46 -17.44 3.28 -16.00
N VAL A 47 -16.21 2.96 -16.42
CA VAL A 47 -15.47 3.80 -17.35
C VAL A 47 -15.07 2.99 -18.56
N ALA A 48 -14.63 3.67 -19.62
CA ALA A 48 -14.15 2.98 -20.81
C ALA A 48 -12.82 2.29 -20.53
N GLN A 49 -12.57 1.19 -21.20
CA GLN A 49 -11.32 0.45 -21.03
C GLN A 49 -10.11 1.34 -21.30
N GLN A 50 -10.19 2.19 -22.33
CA GLN A 50 -9.10 3.09 -22.65
C GLN A 50 -8.85 4.10 -21.53
N THR A 51 -9.91 4.57 -20.89
CA THR A 51 -9.78 5.47 -19.75
C THR A 51 -9.02 4.80 -18.63
N LEU A 52 -9.36 3.55 -18.31
CA LEU A 52 -8.64 2.82 -17.28
C LEU A 52 -7.18 2.62 -17.66
N ALA A 53 -6.92 2.28 -18.93
CA ALA A 53 -5.55 2.13 -19.40
C ALA A 53 -4.75 3.40 -19.18
N HIS A 54 -5.37 4.55 -19.40
CA HIS A 54 -4.70 5.83 -19.17
C HIS A 54 -4.50 6.11 -17.69
N TYR A 55 -5.38 5.65 -16.82
CA TYR A 55 -5.19 5.76 -15.38
C TYR A 55 -3.96 4.97 -14.97
N GLU A 56 -3.79 3.77 -15.49
CA GLU A 56 -2.70 2.90 -15.09
C GLU A 56 -1.33 3.43 -15.48
N VAL A 57 -1.26 4.21 -16.55
CA VAL A 57 0.01 4.80 -16.99
C VAL A 57 0.09 6.31 -16.71
N ALA A 58 -0.87 6.82 -15.96
CA ALA A 58 -0.90 8.22 -15.52
C ALA A 58 -1.00 9.23 -16.65
N ARG A 59 -1.64 8.86 -17.74
CA ARG A 59 -1.93 9.81 -18.81
C ARG A 59 -3.11 10.69 -18.45
N ILE A 60 -4.04 10.13 -17.68
CA ILE A 60 -5.19 10.85 -17.19
C ILE A 60 -5.18 10.66 -15.68
N ARG A 61 -5.47 11.71 -14.94
CA ARG A 61 -5.50 11.63 -13.49
C ARG A 61 -6.75 10.90 -13.03
N VAL A 62 -6.58 10.01 -12.07
CA VAL A 62 -7.70 9.31 -11.47
C VAL A 62 -8.50 10.29 -10.64
N PRO A 63 -9.81 10.45 -10.91
CA PRO A 63 -10.62 11.36 -10.11
C PRO A 63 -10.70 10.88 -8.66
N ALA A 64 -10.80 11.82 -7.75
CA ALA A 64 -10.89 11.48 -6.33
C ALA A 64 -12.12 10.61 -6.05
N SER A 65 -13.20 10.81 -6.79
CA SER A 65 -14.43 10.04 -6.59
C SER A 65 -14.26 8.56 -6.99
N THR A 66 -13.24 8.24 -7.76
CA THR A 66 -12.98 6.86 -8.16
C THR A 66 -12.26 6.08 -7.05
N LEU A 67 -11.56 6.77 -6.17
CA LEU A 67 -10.79 6.12 -5.12
C LEU A 67 -11.62 5.25 -4.18
N PRO A 68 -12.77 5.70 -3.68
CA PRO A 68 -13.61 4.83 -2.86
C PRO A 68 -14.09 3.59 -3.59
N LEU A 69 -14.37 3.71 -4.88
CA LEU A 69 -14.77 2.56 -5.67
C LEU A 69 -13.63 1.55 -5.79
N LEU A 70 -12.43 2.05 -6.07
CA LEU A 70 -11.26 1.18 -6.15
C LEU A 70 -10.99 0.50 -4.82
N SER A 71 -11.10 1.25 -3.73
CA SER A 71 -10.92 0.70 -2.40
C SER A 71 -11.87 -0.46 -2.15
N THR A 72 -13.13 -0.30 -2.50
CA THR A 72 -14.14 -1.32 -2.32
C THR A 72 -13.87 -2.52 -3.22
N LEU A 73 -13.60 -2.28 -4.50
CA LEU A 73 -13.38 -3.36 -5.44
C LEU A 73 -12.17 -4.20 -5.12
N PHE A 74 -11.10 -3.55 -4.67
CA PHE A 74 -9.86 -4.24 -4.34
C PHE A 74 -9.82 -4.68 -2.88
N MET A 75 -10.83 -4.32 -2.10
CA MET A 75 -10.86 -4.60 -0.67
C MET A 75 -9.57 -4.11 -0.01
N THR A 76 -9.16 -2.93 -0.39
CA THR A 76 -7.89 -2.33 0.03
C THR A 76 -8.17 -0.92 0.55
N PRO A 77 -7.68 -0.56 1.73
CA PRO A 77 -7.93 0.78 2.26
C PRO A 77 -7.40 1.86 1.31
N ILE A 78 -8.08 3.00 1.28
CA ILE A 78 -7.67 4.10 0.42
C ILE A 78 -6.24 4.53 0.76
N ASP A 79 -5.87 4.53 2.04
CA ASP A 79 -4.53 4.89 2.46
C ASP A 79 -3.48 4.01 1.78
N THR A 80 -3.76 2.73 1.66
CA THR A 80 -2.85 1.81 0.99
C THR A 80 -2.81 2.08 -0.50
N LEU A 81 -3.97 2.38 -1.09
CA LEU A 81 -4.03 2.68 -2.52
C LEU A 81 -3.15 3.88 -2.87
N VAL A 82 -3.19 4.91 -2.05
CA VAL A 82 -2.41 6.11 -2.33
C VAL A 82 -1.02 6.07 -1.72
N GLY A 83 -0.66 4.95 -1.11
CA GLY A 83 0.69 4.80 -0.57
C GLY A 83 0.92 5.44 0.78
N HIS A 84 -0.13 5.92 1.41
CA HIS A 84 0.02 6.65 2.67
C HIS A 84 0.47 5.74 3.81
N THR A 85 -0.07 4.53 3.87
CA THR A 85 0.30 3.57 4.89
C THR A 85 1.79 3.27 4.83
N GLN A 86 2.29 3.05 3.64
CA GLN A 86 3.69 2.79 3.43
C GLN A 86 4.54 3.98 3.88
N HIS A 87 4.08 5.16 3.55
CA HIS A 87 4.77 6.38 3.95
C HIS A 87 4.76 6.52 5.47
N THR A 88 3.64 6.23 6.09
CA THR A 88 3.51 6.30 7.54
C THR A 88 4.46 5.32 8.21
N GLN A 89 4.57 4.13 7.69
CA GLN A 89 5.46 3.13 8.24
C GLN A 89 6.91 3.57 8.21
N ARG A 90 7.27 4.34 7.21
CA ARG A 90 8.63 4.79 7.09
C ARG A 90 8.87 6.13 7.75
N SER A 91 7.88 6.68 8.40
CA SER A 91 8.09 7.94 9.07
C SER A 91 9.12 7.70 10.17
N GLY A 92 10.07 8.56 10.27
CA GLY A 92 11.13 8.40 11.24
C GLY A 92 10.67 8.54 12.67
N LYS A 93 9.42 8.85 12.87
CA LYS A 93 8.90 9.05 14.21
C LYS A 93 9.00 7.80 15.06
N ARG A 94 8.88 6.64 14.44
CA ARG A 94 8.94 5.41 15.19
C ARG A 94 10.34 4.82 15.25
N GLY A 95 11.25 5.37 14.44
CA GLY A 95 12.58 4.82 14.35
C GLY A 95 12.60 3.45 13.70
N PRO A 96 13.72 2.75 13.78
CA PRO A 96 13.87 1.44 13.15
C PRO A 96 12.94 0.42 13.79
N VAL A 97 12.54 -0.56 13.01
CA VAL A 97 11.71 -1.65 13.50
C VAL A 97 12.52 -2.46 14.51
N PRO A 98 11.95 -2.75 15.68
CA PRO A 98 12.67 -3.56 16.66
C PRO A 98 13.04 -4.92 16.11
N LYS A 99 14.16 -5.44 16.58
CA LYS A 99 14.66 -6.72 16.09
C LYS A 99 13.66 -7.85 16.36
N TRP A 100 13.01 -7.81 17.51
CA TRP A 100 12.04 -8.85 17.84
C TRP A 100 10.87 -8.87 16.86
N GLN A 101 10.48 -7.71 16.34
CA GLN A 101 9.40 -7.64 15.36
C GLN A 101 9.81 -8.25 14.04
N GLN A 102 11.05 -8.00 13.62
CA GLN A 102 11.59 -8.61 12.42
C GLN A 102 11.65 -10.13 12.57
N GLN A 103 12.02 -10.60 13.74
CA GLN A 103 12.08 -12.03 14.02
C GLN A 103 10.70 -12.67 13.94
N ILE A 104 9.68 -11.99 14.44
CA ILE A 104 8.31 -12.51 14.37
C ILE A 104 7.85 -12.62 12.92
N GLU A 105 8.17 -11.64 12.10
CA GLU A 105 7.83 -11.69 10.69
C GLU A 105 8.51 -12.85 9.98
N THR A 106 9.76 -13.13 10.32
CA THR A 106 10.48 -14.26 9.77
C THR A 106 9.84 -15.58 10.23
N ILE A 107 9.44 -15.65 11.48
CA ILE A 107 8.79 -16.84 12.02
C ILE A 107 7.50 -17.14 11.29
N ALA A 108 6.75 -16.11 10.91
CA ALA A 108 5.50 -16.30 10.19
C ALA A 108 5.69 -16.99 8.85
N GLN A 109 6.91 -16.97 8.30
CA GLN A 109 7.20 -17.59 7.03
C GLN A 109 7.73 -19.02 7.17
N LEU A 110 7.93 -19.48 8.38
CA LEU A 110 8.45 -20.83 8.61
C LEU A 110 7.36 -21.89 8.42
N PRO A 111 7.75 -23.15 8.17
CA PRO A 111 6.78 -24.24 8.15
C PRO A 111 6.02 -24.34 9.47
N LYS A 112 4.82 -24.85 9.41
CA LYS A 112 3.94 -24.90 10.58
C LYS A 112 4.55 -25.64 11.76
N ALA A 113 5.27 -26.70 11.51
CA ALA A 113 5.89 -27.47 12.60
C ALA A 113 6.87 -26.61 13.38
N GLN A 114 7.67 -25.82 12.66
CA GLN A 114 8.64 -24.95 13.30
C GLN A 114 7.95 -23.77 13.99
N GLN A 115 6.89 -23.26 13.42
CA GLN A 115 6.11 -22.21 14.06
C GLN A 115 5.54 -22.68 15.39
N ARG A 116 5.07 -23.92 15.41
CA ARG A 116 4.50 -24.51 16.63
C ARG A 116 5.54 -24.60 17.73
N PHE A 117 6.75 -25.02 17.39
CA PHE A 117 7.85 -25.09 18.34
C PHE A 117 8.18 -23.71 18.89
N VAL A 118 8.29 -22.71 18.02
CA VAL A 118 8.60 -21.35 18.45
C VAL A 118 7.48 -20.79 19.34
N THR A 119 6.23 -21.07 19.01
CA THR A 119 5.09 -20.61 19.81
C THR A 119 5.17 -21.20 21.21
N GLN A 120 5.54 -22.47 21.34
CA GLN A 120 5.67 -23.09 22.65
C GLN A 120 6.76 -22.41 23.48
N VAL A 121 7.88 -22.09 22.85
CA VAL A 121 8.98 -21.42 23.54
C VAL A 121 8.53 -20.04 24.01
N LEU A 122 7.84 -19.28 23.13
CA LEU A 122 7.36 -17.96 23.50
C LEU A 122 6.36 -18.03 24.64
N ASP A 123 5.46 -18.99 24.61
CA ASP A 123 4.49 -19.17 25.68
C ASP A 123 5.17 -19.44 27.01
N SER A 124 6.21 -20.25 26.99
CA SER A 124 6.98 -20.55 28.19
C SER A 124 7.63 -19.31 28.77
N VAL A 125 8.23 -18.51 27.89
CA VAL A 125 8.88 -17.28 28.33
C VAL A 125 7.87 -16.30 28.93
N LEU A 126 6.73 -16.16 28.27
CA LEU A 126 5.70 -15.24 28.73
C LEU A 126 5.11 -15.70 30.07
N THR A 127 4.92 -17.01 30.22
CA THR A 127 4.42 -17.58 31.47
C THR A 127 5.40 -17.31 32.59
N GLN A 128 6.68 -17.52 32.37
CA GLN A 128 7.69 -17.26 33.37
C GLN A 128 7.71 -15.79 33.77
N ALA A 129 7.58 -14.90 32.82
CA ALA A 129 7.60 -13.47 33.09
C ALA A 129 6.40 -13.08 33.97
N GLN A 130 5.25 -13.69 33.70
CA GLN A 130 4.06 -13.42 34.48
C GLN A 130 4.15 -14.03 35.89
N SER A 131 4.75 -15.20 35.99
CA SER A 131 4.88 -15.86 37.29
C SER A 131 5.92 -15.19 38.17
N GLY A 132 6.86 -14.53 37.58
CA GLY A 132 7.93 -13.89 38.33
C GLY A 132 7.53 -12.64 39.06
N ARG A 133 6.29 -12.25 38.98
CA ARG A 133 5.78 -11.10 39.69
C ARG A 133 5.01 -11.57 40.91
#